data_55dbf4afb59c2ed9873bb24f47dbe2e1
#
_entry.id   55dbf4afb59c2ed9873bb24f47dbe2e1
#
_cell.length_a   1.000
_cell.length_b   1.000
_cell.length_c   1.000
_cell.angle_alpha   90.00
_cell.angle_beta   90.00
_cell.angle_gamma   90.00
#
_symmetry.space_group_name_H-M   'P 1'
#
loop_
_entity.id
_entity.type
_entity.pdbx_description
1 polymer ?
#
loop_
_entity_poly.entity_id
_entity_poly.type
_entity_poly.pdbx_seq_one_letter_code
_entity_poly.pdbx_strand_id
1 'polypeptide(L)'
;REARGLAYSAGAYLITPSKLQYPYIYRTFIATQNDKMLDAMKAFDAIINQMPESEKAFDLAKDALITRLRTERITKSDVLWAYMYAQDLGLSVDTRKALFEQVQQMSLADVKAFQEKWVKDRKYVYVVLGDEKDLNMKGLSEYGPIEKLTQEALFGY
;
A
#
# COMPACT_ATOMS: atom_id res chain seq x y z
N ARG A 1 2.55 -9.99 10.35
CA ARG A 1 3.84 -10.63 10.06
C ARG A 1 4.25 -11.52 11.23
N GLU A 2 4.51 -10.94 12.38
CA GLU A 2 5.02 -11.62 13.58
C GLU A 2 4.09 -12.73 14.08
N ALA A 3 2.78 -12.43 14.20
CA ALA A 3 1.82 -13.35 14.82
C ALA A 3 1.54 -14.63 14.03
N ARG A 4 1.76 -14.66 12.73
CA ARG A 4 1.49 -15.83 11.87
C ARG A 4 2.73 -16.46 11.25
N GLY A 5 3.88 -15.83 11.34
CA GLY A 5 5.14 -16.33 10.77
C GLY A 5 5.11 -16.58 9.24
N LEU A 6 4.16 -15.95 8.53
CA LEU A 6 3.91 -16.20 7.11
C LEU A 6 4.78 -15.38 6.17
N ALA A 7 5.50 -14.37 6.66
CA ALA A 7 6.20 -13.45 5.79
C ALA A 7 7.51 -12.96 6.34
N TYR A 8 8.52 -12.85 5.50
CA TYR A 8 9.78 -12.15 5.78
C TYR A 8 9.56 -10.65 5.80
N SER A 9 8.77 -10.15 4.85
CA SER A 9 8.44 -8.73 4.72
C SER A 9 7.03 -8.57 4.19
N ALA A 10 6.33 -7.56 4.66
CA ALA A 10 5.01 -7.19 4.17
C ALA A 10 4.84 -5.68 4.28
N GLY A 11 4.10 -5.11 3.34
CA GLY A 11 3.82 -3.68 3.34
C GLY A 11 2.59 -3.32 2.53
N ALA A 12 2.08 -2.13 2.79
CA ALA A 12 1.00 -1.52 2.03
C ALA A 12 1.39 -0.07 1.69
N TYR A 13 1.12 0.35 0.47
CA TYR A 13 1.51 1.65 -0.05
C TYR A 13 0.37 2.25 -0.86
N LEU A 14 0.12 3.53 -0.66
CA LEU A 14 -0.68 4.33 -1.56
C LEU A 14 0.28 5.10 -2.47
N ILE A 15 0.31 4.74 -3.74
CA ILE A 15 1.15 5.41 -4.74
C ILE A 15 0.36 6.60 -5.26
N THR A 16 0.87 7.78 -4.96
CA THR A 16 0.32 9.04 -5.46
C THR A 16 0.74 9.23 -6.93
N PRO A 17 -0.18 9.60 -7.81
CA PRO A 17 0.17 9.84 -9.21
C PRO A 17 1.08 11.07 -9.36
N SER A 18 1.90 11.07 -10.40
CA SER A 18 2.73 12.22 -10.76
C SER A 18 1.93 13.37 -11.38
N LYS A 19 0.73 13.11 -11.87
CA LYS A 19 -0.19 14.11 -12.46
C LYS A 19 -1.63 13.74 -12.11
N LEU A 20 -2.51 14.75 -12.00
CA LEU A 20 -3.92 14.58 -11.63
C LEU A 20 -4.70 13.60 -12.50
N GLN A 21 -4.34 13.46 -13.77
CA GLN A 21 -5.01 12.56 -14.71
C GLN A 21 -4.76 11.08 -14.49
N TYR A 22 -3.76 10.73 -13.68
CA TYR A 22 -3.43 9.34 -13.37
C TYR A 22 -4.11 8.88 -12.08
N PRO A 23 -4.48 7.60 -11.97
CA PRO A 23 -5.12 7.08 -10.76
C PRO A 23 -4.14 6.94 -9.61
N TYR A 24 -4.67 7.03 -8.39
CA TYR A 24 -3.96 6.50 -7.21
C TYR A 24 -3.93 4.98 -7.28
N ILE A 25 -2.81 4.38 -6.87
CA ILE A 25 -2.66 2.93 -6.85
C ILE A 25 -2.44 2.48 -5.40
N TYR A 26 -3.37 1.68 -4.87
CA TYR A 26 -3.17 0.98 -3.62
C TYR A 26 -2.43 -0.33 -3.91
N ARG A 27 -1.23 -0.46 -3.39
CA ARG A 27 -0.37 -1.62 -3.58
C ARG A 27 -0.01 -2.25 -2.24
N THR A 28 -0.21 -3.54 -2.14
CA THR A 28 0.31 -4.35 -1.04
C THR A 28 1.38 -5.29 -1.57
N PHE A 29 2.30 -5.68 -0.71
CA PHE A 29 3.29 -6.67 -1.06
C PHE A 29 3.60 -7.57 0.13
N ILE A 30 3.93 -8.84 -0.15
CA ILE A 30 4.36 -9.81 0.83
C ILE A 30 5.48 -10.66 0.24
N ALA A 31 6.58 -10.81 0.99
CA ALA A 31 7.64 -11.75 0.69
C ALA A 31 7.51 -12.96 1.63
N THR A 32 7.34 -14.14 1.06
CA THR A 32 7.09 -15.39 1.78
C THR A 32 7.82 -16.56 1.14
N GLN A 33 7.80 -17.73 1.76
CA GLN A 33 8.22 -18.97 1.14
C GLN A 33 7.19 -19.43 0.10
N ASN A 34 7.64 -20.14 -0.94
CA ASN A 34 6.76 -20.58 -2.02
C ASN A 34 5.62 -21.48 -1.53
N ASP A 35 5.90 -22.38 -0.59
CA ASP A 35 4.92 -23.27 0.04
C ASP A 35 3.89 -22.55 0.94
N LYS A 36 4.20 -21.33 1.39
CA LYS A 36 3.33 -20.47 2.22
C LYS A 36 2.57 -19.40 1.44
N MET A 37 2.78 -19.33 0.13
CA MET A 37 2.25 -18.24 -0.69
C MET A 37 0.72 -18.14 -0.62
N LEU A 38 -0.01 -19.25 -0.80
CA LEU A 38 -1.47 -19.22 -0.75
C LEU A 38 -2.02 -18.84 0.64
N ASP A 39 -1.38 -19.32 1.71
CA ASP A 39 -1.77 -18.93 3.07
C ASP A 39 -1.52 -17.43 3.31
N ALA A 40 -0.43 -16.92 2.76
CA ALA A 40 -0.12 -15.50 2.81
C ALA A 40 -1.13 -14.66 2.01
N MET A 41 -1.52 -15.09 0.80
CA MET A 41 -2.55 -14.43 -0.01
C MET A 41 -3.89 -14.41 0.73
N LYS A 42 -4.35 -15.54 1.27
CA LYS A 42 -5.58 -15.62 2.06
C LYS A 42 -5.54 -14.72 3.29
N ALA A 43 -4.40 -14.63 3.95
CA ALA A 43 -4.23 -13.73 5.09
C ALA A 43 -4.32 -12.25 4.69
N PHE A 44 -3.79 -11.89 3.51
CA PHE A 44 -3.94 -10.54 2.96
C PHE A 44 -5.38 -10.21 2.62
N ASP A 45 -6.07 -11.11 1.91
CA ASP A 45 -7.48 -10.92 1.56
C ASP A 45 -8.35 -10.74 2.81
N ALA A 46 -8.07 -11.51 3.86
CA ALA A 46 -8.76 -11.35 5.14
C ALA A 46 -8.51 -9.95 5.75
N ILE A 47 -7.28 -9.45 5.72
CA ILE A 47 -6.93 -8.12 6.24
C ILE A 47 -7.54 -7.00 5.38
N ILE A 48 -7.50 -7.14 4.05
CA ILE A 48 -8.04 -6.17 3.10
C ILE A 48 -9.57 -6.05 3.27
N ASN A 49 -10.26 -7.17 3.45
CA ASN A 49 -11.71 -7.19 3.56
C ASN A 49 -12.25 -7.06 4.99
N GLN A 50 -11.43 -7.39 5.99
CA GLN A 50 -11.77 -7.31 7.41
C GLN A 50 -10.61 -6.65 8.17
N MET A 51 -10.53 -5.32 8.07
CA MET A 51 -9.46 -4.57 8.73
C MET A 51 -9.44 -4.88 10.24
N PRO A 52 -8.30 -5.33 10.79
CA PRO A 52 -8.15 -5.50 12.24
C PRO A 52 -8.30 -4.16 12.95
N GLU A 53 -9.21 -4.10 13.92
CA GLU A 53 -9.42 -2.89 14.71
C GLU A 53 -8.55 -2.94 15.97
N SER A 54 -7.72 -1.92 16.16
CA SER A 54 -6.87 -1.77 17.34
C SER A 54 -6.62 -0.29 17.61
N GLU A 55 -7.28 0.25 18.62
CA GLU A 55 -7.06 1.62 19.09
C GLU A 55 -5.58 1.88 19.40
N LYS A 56 -4.95 0.96 20.12
CA LYS A 56 -3.53 1.07 20.45
C LYS A 56 -2.63 1.19 19.21
N ALA A 57 -2.90 0.39 18.18
CA ALA A 57 -2.12 0.46 16.94
C ALA A 57 -2.39 1.76 16.16
N PHE A 58 -3.64 2.20 16.18
CA PHE A 58 -4.03 3.48 15.59
C PHE A 58 -3.34 4.65 16.28
N ASP A 59 -3.38 4.72 17.60
CA ASP A 59 -2.74 5.79 18.39
C ASP A 59 -1.23 5.85 18.13
N LEU A 60 -0.55 4.71 18.15
CA LEU A 60 0.88 4.63 17.83
C LEU A 60 1.19 5.12 16.40
N ALA A 61 0.38 4.76 15.42
CA ALA A 61 0.56 5.18 14.04
C ALA A 61 0.30 6.68 13.87
N LYS A 62 -0.73 7.21 14.53
CA LYS A 62 -1.08 8.63 14.56
C LYS A 62 0.03 9.46 15.18
N ASP A 63 0.54 9.07 16.33
CA ASP A 63 1.64 9.75 17.02
C ASP A 63 2.94 9.73 16.20
N ALA A 64 3.25 8.61 15.56
CA ALA A 64 4.40 8.48 14.67
C ALA A 64 4.28 9.43 13.46
N LEU A 65 3.09 9.53 12.86
CA LEU A 65 2.83 10.45 11.74
C LEU A 65 2.92 11.91 12.16
N ILE A 66 2.33 12.27 13.29
CA ILE A 66 2.42 13.64 13.87
C ILE A 66 3.88 14.00 14.14
N THR A 67 4.63 13.09 14.76
CA THR A 67 6.06 13.29 15.05
C THR A 67 6.86 13.50 13.77
N ARG A 68 6.62 12.69 12.75
CA ARG A 68 7.27 12.83 11.44
C ARG A 68 6.97 14.20 10.83
N LEU A 69 5.70 14.61 10.78
CA LEU A 69 5.31 15.91 10.21
C LEU A 69 5.92 17.11 10.97
N ARG A 70 6.14 16.97 12.29
CA ARG A 70 6.81 18.00 13.10
C ARG A 70 8.31 18.09 12.88
N THR A 71 8.96 16.97 12.61
CA THR A 71 10.43 16.88 12.54
C THR A 71 10.97 16.94 11.11
N GLU A 72 10.15 16.57 10.12
CA GLU A 72 10.56 16.62 8.72
C GLU A 72 10.87 18.04 8.26
N ARG A 73 12.00 18.18 7.59
CA ARG A 73 12.45 19.45 7.00
C ARG A 73 12.62 19.28 5.50
N ILE A 74 12.00 20.16 4.73
CA ILE A 74 12.34 20.31 3.32
C ILE A 74 13.44 21.36 3.20
N THR A 75 14.57 20.99 2.63
CA THR A 75 15.74 21.85 2.53
C THR A 75 16.29 21.87 1.12
N LYS A 76 16.97 22.98 0.77
CA LYS A 76 17.73 23.12 -0.50
C LYS A 76 16.87 22.79 -1.73
N SER A 77 17.39 21.91 -2.60
CA SER A 77 16.71 21.47 -3.83
C SER A 77 15.37 20.81 -3.60
N ASP A 78 15.14 20.19 -2.43
CA ASP A 78 13.89 19.52 -2.12
C ASP A 78 12.71 20.50 -2.05
N VAL A 79 12.98 21.79 -1.76
CA VAL A 79 11.96 22.85 -1.82
C VAL A 79 11.44 23.02 -3.24
N LEU A 80 12.34 23.01 -4.23
CA LEU A 80 11.95 23.10 -5.64
C LEU A 80 11.14 21.89 -6.10
N TRP A 81 11.60 20.69 -5.77
CA TRP A 81 10.91 19.47 -6.13
C TRP A 81 9.53 19.35 -5.46
N ALA A 82 9.41 19.73 -4.19
CA ALA A 82 8.13 19.79 -3.50
C ALA A 82 7.16 20.77 -4.15
N TYR A 83 7.66 21.93 -4.57
CA TYR A 83 6.85 22.92 -5.29
C TYR A 83 6.38 22.39 -6.65
N MET A 84 7.29 21.84 -7.46
CA MET A 84 6.96 21.27 -8.77
C MET A 84 5.94 20.13 -8.65
N TYR A 85 6.14 19.25 -7.68
CA TYR A 85 5.20 18.16 -7.41
C TYR A 85 3.80 18.68 -7.03
N ALA A 86 3.74 19.72 -6.19
CA ALA A 86 2.46 20.35 -5.85
C ALA A 86 1.78 20.94 -7.09
N GLN A 87 2.54 21.62 -7.96
CA GLN A 87 2.00 22.16 -9.23
C GLN A 87 1.46 21.07 -10.16
N ASP A 88 2.17 19.96 -10.31
CA ASP A 88 1.73 18.80 -11.13
C ASP A 88 0.42 18.18 -10.62
N LEU A 89 0.17 18.29 -9.32
CA LEU A 89 -1.08 17.87 -8.67
C LEU A 89 -2.14 18.99 -8.63
N GLY A 90 -1.90 20.14 -9.27
CA GLY A 90 -2.83 21.27 -9.26
C GLY A 90 -2.97 21.97 -7.89
N LEU A 91 -2.00 21.80 -7.02
CA LEU A 91 -1.99 22.37 -5.68
C LEU A 91 -1.20 23.70 -5.68
N SER A 92 -1.73 24.69 -4.98
CA SER A 92 -1.08 26.01 -4.85
C SER A 92 -0.31 26.18 -3.54
N VAL A 93 -0.39 25.21 -2.64
CA VAL A 93 0.16 25.29 -1.28
C VAL A 93 0.78 23.93 -0.87
N ASP A 94 1.68 23.99 0.12
CA ASP A 94 2.17 22.81 0.81
C ASP A 94 1.05 22.15 1.63
N THR A 95 0.70 20.94 1.30
CA THR A 95 -0.39 20.20 1.94
C THR A 95 -0.06 19.69 3.35
N ARG A 96 1.21 19.72 3.77
CA ARG A 96 1.62 19.15 5.07
C ARG A 96 0.99 19.87 6.26
N LYS A 97 0.73 21.18 6.15
CA LYS A 97 0.02 21.92 7.20
C LYS A 97 -1.40 21.39 7.38
N ALA A 98 -2.16 21.30 6.28
CA ALA A 98 -3.53 20.77 6.31
C ALA A 98 -3.56 19.32 6.78
N LEU A 99 -2.60 18.50 6.31
CA LEU A 99 -2.46 17.10 6.74
C LEU A 99 -2.18 17.02 8.25
N PHE A 100 -1.29 17.85 8.78
CA PHE A 100 -0.98 17.88 10.21
C PHE A 100 -2.21 18.23 11.06
N GLU A 101 -3.01 19.20 10.62
CA GLU A 101 -4.25 19.60 11.30
C GLU A 101 -5.30 18.49 11.26
N GLN A 102 -5.46 17.84 10.08
CA GLN A 102 -6.41 16.73 9.90
C GLN A 102 -6.05 15.51 10.72
N VAL A 103 -4.78 15.10 10.71
CA VAL A 103 -4.32 13.90 11.45
C VAL A 103 -4.59 14.03 12.95
N GLN A 104 -4.47 15.22 13.51
CA GLN A 104 -4.77 15.46 14.94
C GLN A 104 -6.24 15.16 15.29
N GLN A 105 -7.15 15.40 14.35
CA GLN A 105 -8.59 15.17 14.53
C GLN A 105 -9.03 13.76 14.11
N MET A 106 -8.17 13.00 13.40
CA MET A 106 -8.51 11.70 12.84
C MET A 106 -8.77 10.66 13.94
N SER A 107 -9.77 9.85 13.73
CA SER A 107 -10.17 8.72 14.57
C SER A 107 -9.96 7.37 13.86
N LEU A 108 -9.99 6.27 14.58
CA LEU A 108 -10.00 4.92 14.00
C LEU A 108 -11.22 4.72 13.09
N ALA A 109 -12.35 5.32 13.40
CA ALA A 109 -13.56 5.28 12.58
C ALA A 109 -13.35 5.89 11.19
N ASP A 110 -12.56 6.97 11.07
CA ASP A 110 -12.23 7.59 9.78
C ASP A 110 -11.37 6.66 8.93
N VAL A 111 -10.41 5.96 9.53
CA VAL A 111 -9.58 4.96 8.85
C VAL A 111 -10.44 3.79 8.36
N LYS A 112 -11.38 3.33 9.20
CA LYS A 112 -12.33 2.27 8.83
C LYS A 112 -13.23 2.69 7.67
N ALA A 113 -13.78 3.90 7.71
CA ALA A 113 -14.61 4.43 6.63
C ALA A 113 -13.81 4.54 5.30
N PHE A 114 -12.54 4.94 5.37
CA PHE A 114 -11.66 4.94 4.20
C PHE A 114 -11.45 3.52 3.65
N GLN A 115 -11.14 2.56 4.51
CA GLN A 115 -10.93 1.17 4.14
C GLN A 115 -12.19 0.58 3.47
N GLU A 116 -13.36 0.76 4.05
CA GLU A 116 -14.65 0.28 3.52
C GLU A 116 -14.96 0.90 2.15
N LYS A 117 -14.68 2.20 2.00
CA LYS A 117 -14.98 2.92 0.76
C LYS A 117 -14.01 2.61 -0.37
N TRP A 118 -12.72 2.47 -0.10
CA TRP A 118 -11.69 2.49 -1.12
C TRP A 118 -10.89 1.20 -1.27
N VAL A 119 -10.87 0.34 -0.25
CA VAL A 119 -10.00 -0.85 -0.21
C VAL A 119 -10.81 -2.14 -0.23
N LYS A 120 -11.83 -2.23 0.61
CA LYS A 120 -12.66 -3.43 0.76
C LYS A 120 -13.42 -3.77 -0.53
N ASP A 121 -13.55 -5.06 -0.81
CA ASP A 121 -14.35 -5.63 -1.92
C ASP A 121 -13.96 -5.07 -3.31
N ARG A 122 -12.71 -4.63 -3.47
CA ARG A 122 -12.19 -4.21 -4.77
C ARG A 122 -11.63 -5.38 -5.56
N LYS A 123 -11.60 -5.24 -6.88
CA LYS A 123 -10.88 -6.18 -7.76
C LYS A 123 -9.40 -5.82 -7.74
N TYR A 124 -8.57 -6.79 -7.39
CA TYR A 124 -7.13 -6.65 -7.36
C TYR A 124 -6.47 -7.43 -8.47
N VAL A 125 -5.34 -6.94 -8.96
CA VAL A 125 -4.42 -7.68 -9.80
C VAL A 125 -3.34 -8.26 -8.90
N TYR A 126 -3.14 -9.57 -8.99
CA TYR A 126 -2.10 -10.27 -8.25
C TYR A 126 -0.89 -10.45 -9.15
N VAL A 127 0.27 -10.01 -8.69
CA VAL A 127 1.56 -10.24 -9.35
C VAL A 127 2.37 -11.17 -8.46
N VAL A 128 2.72 -12.34 -8.99
CA VAL A 128 3.47 -13.37 -8.27
C VAL A 128 4.82 -13.56 -8.92
N LEU A 129 5.88 -13.53 -8.12
CA LEU A 129 7.25 -13.84 -8.53
C LEU A 129 7.75 -15.03 -7.72
N GLY A 130 8.15 -16.10 -8.40
CA GLY A 130 8.67 -17.31 -7.75
C GLY A 130 9.02 -18.38 -8.79
N ASP A 131 9.66 -19.47 -8.34
CA ASP A 131 9.89 -20.62 -9.21
C ASP A 131 8.56 -21.38 -9.40
N GLU A 132 8.11 -21.52 -10.66
CA GLU A 132 6.85 -22.17 -10.99
C GLU A 132 6.75 -23.60 -10.43
N LYS A 133 7.88 -24.31 -10.32
CA LYS A 133 7.91 -25.69 -9.82
C LYS A 133 7.50 -25.79 -8.35
N ASP A 134 7.75 -24.72 -7.61
CA ASP A 134 7.47 -24.65 -6.18
C ASP A 134 6.14 -23.93 -5.88
N LEU A 135 5.49 -23.34 -6.89
CA LEU A 135 4.26 -22.60 -6.73
C LEU A 135 3.03 -23.54 -6.88
N ASN A 136 2.03 -23.34 -6.04
CA ASN A 136 0.75 -24.02 -6.17
C ASN A 136 -0.10 -23.34 -7.26
N MET A 137 0.15 -23.67 -8.53
CA MET A 137 -0.53 -23.10 -9.69
C MET A 137 -2.04 -23.33 -9.67
N LYS A 138 -2.50 -24.48 -9.14
CA LYS A 138 -3.93 -24.76 -9.00
C LYS A 138 -4.59 -23.80 -8.02
N GLY A 139 -3.98 -23.56 -6.87
CA GLY A 139 -4.50 -22.59 -5.89
C GLY A 139 -4.45 -21.15 -6.41
N LEU A 140 -3.44 -20.80 -7.20
CA LEU A 140 -3.38 -19.48 -7.85
C LEU A 140 -4.53 -19.27 -8.86
N SER A 141 -4.90 -20.32 -9.61
CA SER A 141 -5.99 -20.21 -10.59
C SER A 141 -7.37 -19.94 -9.96
N GLU A 142 -7.54 -20.16 -8.66
CA GLU A 142 -8.76 -19.79 -7.92
C GLU A 142 -8.93 -18.26 -7.78
N TYR A 143 -7.83 -17.49 -7.88
CA TYR A 143 -7.84 -16.04 -7.86
C TYR A 143 -8.15 -15.40 -9.23
N GLY A 144 -8.03 -16.15 -10.31
CA GLY A 144 -8.32 -15.70 -11.66
C GLY A 144 -7.46 -16.36 -12.73
N PRO A 145 -7.61 -15.94 -13.99
CA PRO A 145 -6.77 -16.43 -15.08
C PRO A 145 -5.30 -16.03 -14.84
N ILE A 146 -4.40 -16.97 -15.09
CA ILE A 146 -2.96 -16.77 -14.92
C ILE A 146 -2.34 -16.43 -16.28
N GLU A 147 -1.68 -15.28 -16.34
CA GLU A 147 -0.83 -14.86 -17.45
C GLU A 147 0.63 -14.97 -17.02
N LYS A 148 1.43 -15.74 -17.77
CA LYS A 148 2.87 -15.86 -17.52
C LYS A 148 3.60 -14.80 -18.32
N LEU A 149 4.35 -13.97 -17.62
CA LEU A 149 5.20 -12.94 -18.21
C LEU A 149 6.63 -13.45 -18.35
N THR A 150 7.19 -13.38 -19.53
CA THR A 150 8.61 -13.68 -19.80
C THR A 150 9.47 -12.41 -19.65
N GLN A 151 10.76 -12.59 -19.49
CA GLN A 151 11.70 -11.44 -19.49
C GLN A 151 11.61 -10.66 -20.80
N GLU A 152 11.47 -11.36 -21.94
CA GLU A 152 11.29 -10.74 -23.25
C GLU A 152 10.02 -9.88 -23.30
N ALA A 153 8.89 -10.38 -22.77
CA ALA A 153 7.64 -9.64 -22.72
C ALA A 153 7.71 -8.39 -21.83
N LEU A 154 8.52 -8.44 -20.77
CA LEU A 154 8.68 -7.34 -19.82
C LEU A 154 9.71 -6.29 -20.28
N PHE A 155 10.81 -6.71 -20.89
CA PHE A 155 11.96 -5.86 -21.14
C PHE A 155 12.27 -5.68 -22.63
N GLY A 156 11.62 -6.45 -23.52
CA GLY A 156 11.80 -6.32 -24.97
C GLY A 156 13.09 -6.94 -25.53
N TYR A 157 13.77 -7.80 -24.74
CA TYR A 157 15.00 -8.52 -25.15
C TYR A 157 15.10 -9.90 -24.50
#